data_03edc2f8365915eb8c23b9dda44735d3
#
_entry.id   03edc2f8365915eb8c23b9dda44735d3
#
_cell.length_a   1.000
_cell.length_b   1.000
_cell.length_c   1.000
_cell.angle_alpha   90.00
_cell.angle_beta   90.00
_cell.angle_gamma   90.00
#
_symmetry.space_group_name_H-M   'P 1'
#
loop_
_entity.id
_entity.type
_entity.pdbx_description
1 polymer ?
#
loop_
_entity_poly.entity_id
_entity_poly.type
_entity_poly.pdbx_seq_one_letter_code
_entity_poly.pdbx_strand_id
1 'polypeptide(L)'
;MRQLLLLFLLILVCSCGSVGKKDQSKKIFSYNESAGIQSFDPAFAKDQARIWFCNQVYNSLVQLDSNLQVIPSLAKLWEVSGNGLTYDFTLRADVNFHHPISRQLTVDDVLYSLNRLQSEETASPGAWVLGSVDEITALNDSVIRFVLKEANPAFLGLLSMQYCSILPVESDSLPNFFDAPVGTGPFFFQFHKENVKLVLRKNESYFESDNGVPLPYLDAVAISFIPDKQTAFLEFIKGNFDFLSGIDASYKDEVLSLDGNLKPKYTKLLNFTKQDYLNTEYLGILMDENQQNNALKDLRVRRALNLGFDRDLMMQYLRNNIGTPAHSGFIPKGLPGYKSDIGYSFNPDSAKKLLVEAGFPNGAGIPSIHLNTTSSYVDLCEYIQHAWQEIGFEVVVNVNPPSTHRQQVSKSQLSIFRGSWIADYADAENYLSLFYSKNHSPNGPNYTHFTNAEFDVLYEQCLSIPELKNRILLYEKMDSIVINEAAIIPLYYDKVLRFSHNNVKDLGSNAMNLLDLKRVVLMDD
;
A
#
# COMPACT_ATOMS: atom_id res chain seq x y z
N MET A 1 36.26 -32.12 48.93
CA MET A 1 36.16 -31.78 47.50
C MET A 1 34.96 -32.42 46.78
N ARG A 2 34.58 -33.68 46.98
CA ARG A 2 33.42 -34.29 46.29
C ARG A 2 32.07 -33.70 46.70
N GLN A 3 31.89 -33.26 47.92
CA GLN A 3 30.64 -32.66 48.40
C GLN A 3 30.46 -31.20 47.92
N LEU A 4 31.55 -30.46 47.71
CA LEU A 4 31.48 -29.11 47.13
C LEU A 4 31.15 -29.15 45.62
N LEU A 5 31.57 -30.18 44.90
CA LEU A 5 31.23 -30.36 43.47
C LEU A 5 29.77 -30.71 43.25
N LEU A 6 29.14 -31.48 44.18
CA LEU A 6 27.72 -31.79 44.13
C LEU A 6 26.83 -30.57 44.42
N LEU A 7 27.28 -29.65 45.31
CA LEU A 7 26.56 -28.40 45.58
C LEU A 7 26.61 -27.42 44.39
N PHE A 8 27.73 -27.39 43.65
CA PHE A 8 27.89 -26.56 42.44
C PHE A 8 27.08 -27.11 41.25
N LEU A 9 26.88 -28.43 41.16
CA LEU A 9 26.05 -29.05 40.12
C LEU A 9 24.55 -28.85 40.38
N LEU A 10 24.11 -28.73 41.64
CA LEU A 10 22.71 -28.47 41.99
C LEU A 10 22.31 -27.01 41.71
N ILE A 11 23.23 -26.06 41.75
CA ILE A 11 22.97 -24.62 41.47
C ILE A 11 22.86 -24.37 39.95
N LEU A 12 23.49 -25.19 39.11
CA LEU A 12 23.41 -25.07 37.64
C LEU A 12 22.10 -25.59 37.04
N VAL A 13 21.29 -26.38 37.76
CA VAL A 13 20.01 -26.93 37.27
C VAL A 13 18.83 -25.99 37.56
N CYS A 14 18.96 -25.00 38.46
CA CYS A 14 17.91 -24.03 38.77
C CYS A 14 17.92 -22.78 37.88
N SER A 15 18.79 -22.70 36.86
CA SER A 15 18.84 -21.58 35.90
C SER A 15 18.15 -21.87 34.56
N CYS A 16 17.18 -22.79 34.52
CA CYS A 16 16.17 -22.79 33.46
C CYS A 16 15.22 -21.64 33.73
N GLY A 17 15.53 -20.45 33.17
CA GLY A 17 14.63 -19.34 33.16
C GLY A 17 13.27 -19.77 32.67
N SER A 18 12.25 -19.66 33.51
CA SER A 18 10.86 -19.79 33.14
C SER A 18 10.65 -18.86 31.95
N VAL A 19 10.39 -19.41 30.77
CA VAL A 19 9.68 -18.68 29.71
C VAL A 19 8.47 -18.10 30.40
N GLY A 20 8.46 -16.78 30.61
CA GLY A 20 7.43 -16.10 31.36
C GLY A 20 6.09 -16.49 30.76
N LYS A 21 5.24 -17.15 31.57
CA LYS A 21 3.85 -17.34 31.21
C LYS A 21 3.32 -15.96 30.81
N LYS A 22 2.75 -15.84 29.61
CA LYS A 22 2.00 -14.65 29.22
C LYS A 22 1.09 -14.31 30.40
N ASP A 23 1.20 -13.09 30.93
CA ASP A 23 0.30 -12.62 31.98
C ASP A 23 -1.09 -12.57 31.33
N GLN A 24 -1.92 -13.58 31.60
CA GLN A 24 -3.24 -13.76 30.97
C GLN A 24 -4.21 -12.60 31.30
N SER A 25 -3.86 -11.74 32.23
CA SER A 25 -4.66 -10.55 32.56
C SER A 25 -4.48 -9.42 31.54
N LYS A 26 -3.42 -9.41 30.72
CA LYS A 26 -3.09 -8.32 29.78
C LYS A 26 -3.42 -8.72 28.34
N LYS A 27 -4.14 -7.82 27.67
CA LYS A 27 -4.52 -7.93 26.25
C LYS A 27 -3.39 -7.39 25.37
N ILE A 28 -2.39 -8.23 25.06
CA ILE A 28 -1.22 -7.87 24.25
C ILE A 28 -1.36 -8.49 22.86
N PHE A 29 -1.58 -7.66 21.85
CA PHE A 29 -1.60 -8.09 20.45
C PHE A 29 -0.18 -8.23 19.90
N SER A 30 0.13 -9.38 19.31
CA SER A 30 1.47 -9.70 18.83
C SER A 30 1.48 -10.06 17.35
N TYR A 31 2.45 -9.52 16.61
CA TYR A 31 2.67 -9.88 15.21
C TYR A 31 4.15 -9.79 14.81
N ASN A 32 4.48 -10.32 13.63
CA ASN A 32 5.82 -10.26 13.09
C ASN A 32 5.90 -9.29 11.89
N GLU A 33 6.93 -8.44 11.89
CA GLU A 33 7.29 -7.58 10.75
C GLU A 33 8.65 -8.03 10.18
N SER A 34 8.61 -8.81 9.09
CA SER A 34 9.81 -9.44 8.54
C SER A 34 10.82 -8.45 7.95
N ALA A 35 10.35 -7.30 7.47
CA ALA A 35 11.21 -6.27 6.88
C ALA A 35 11.97 -5.43 7.91
N GLY A 36 11.55 -5.47 9.19
CA GLY A 36 12.02 -4.55 10.23
C GLY A 36 11.50 -3.13 10.01
N ILE A 37 11.71 -2.27 11.00
CA ILE A 37 11.36 -0.83 10.94
C ILE A 37 12.64 -0.02 11.03
N GLN A 38 13.04 0.60 9.92
CA GLN A 38 14.31 1.31 9.80
C GLN A 38 14.29 2.73 10.37
N SER A 39 13.11 3.31 10.52
CA SER A 39 12.92 4.66 11.07
C SER A 39 11.53 4.77 11.68
N PHE A 40 11.44 5.47 12.80
CA PHE A 40 10.18 5.83 13.47
C PHE A 40 9.70 7.24 13.09
N ASP A 41 10.46 7.96 12.28
CA ASP A 41 10.12 9.28 11.76
C ASP A 41 9.03 9.15 10.68
N PRO A 42 7.84 9.76 10.86
CA PRO A 42 6.75 9.69 9.89
C PRO A 42 7.10 10.34 8.55
N ALA A 43 8.03 11.30 8.51
CA ALA A 43 8.49 11.89 7.26
C ALA A 43 9.12 10.86 6.29
N PHE A 44 9.46 9.66 6.78
CA PHE A 44 10.03 8.55 5.99
C PHE A 44 9.10 7.34 5.91
N ALA A 45 7.81 7.47 6.17
CA ALA A 45 6.82 6.39 6.18
C ALA A 45 6.45 5.88 4.75
N LYS A 46 7.44 5.44 3.99
CA LYS A 46 7.33 5.03 2.56
C LYS A 46 7.03 3.55 2.31
N ASP A 47 6.95 2.73 3.34
CA ASP A 47 6.68 1.29 3.26
C ASP A 47 5.71 0.84 4.34
N GLN A 48 5.13 -0.35 4.13
CA GLN A 48 4.06 -0.87 4.97
C GLN A 48 4.45 -0.97 6.46
N ALA A 49 5.68 -1.40 6.76
CA ALA A 49 6.15 -1.56 8.14
C ALA A 49 6.13 -0.23 8.90
N ARG A 50 6.62 0.84 8.26
CA ARG A 50 6.61 2.20 8.83
C ARG A 50 5.22 2.81 8.87
N ILE A 51 4.42 2.61 7.80
CA ILE A 51 3.02 3.06 7.75
C ILE A 51 2.22 2.44 8.90
N TRP A 52 2.34 1.14 9.12
CA TRP A 52 1.65 0.45 10.21
C TRP A 52 2.09 0.94 11.58
N PHE A 53 3.40 1.15 11.78
CA PHE A 53 3.92 1.73 13.02
C PHE A 53 3.37 3.15 13.24
N CYS A 54 3.49 4.03 12.25
CA CYS A 54 3.02 5.41 12.35
C CYS A 54 1.53 5.49 12.68
N ASN A 55 0.73 4.60 12.11
CA ASN A 55 -0.71 4.52 12.37
C ASN A 55 -1.06 4.16 13.83
N GLN A 56 -0.14 3.57 14.60
CA GLN A 56 -0.35 3.29 16.02
C GLN A 56 0.13 4.43 16.93
N VAL A 57 1.16 5.18 16.52
CA VAL A 57 1.85 6.14 17.40
C VAL A 57 1.45 7.58 17.12
N TYR A 58 1.07 7.89 15.89
CA TYR A 58 0.77 9.26 15.46
C TYR A 58 -0.67 9.39 14.94
N ASN A 59 -1.09 10.64 14.76
CA ASN A 59 -2.28 11.01 14.01
C ASN A 59 -1.96 12.15 13.04
N SER A 60 -2.74 12.22 11.95
CA SER A 60 -2.78 13.36 11.01
C SER A 60 -4.02 14.21 11.28
N LEU A 61 -4.21 15.31 10.57
CA LEU A 61 -5.41 16.16 10.69
C LEU A 61 -6.70 15.38 10.41
N VAL A 62 -6.64 14.50 9.43
CA VAL A 62 -7.73 13.61 9.01
C VAL A 62 -7.23 12.17 8.93
N GLN A 63 -8.13 11.20 8.91
CA GLN A 63 -7.82 9.78 8.78
C GLN A 63 -8.80 9.11 7.81
N LEU A 64 -8.52 7.86 7.40
CA LEU A 64 -9.44 7.07 6.59
C LEU A 64 -10.23 6.10 7.48
N ASP A 65 -11.51 5.94 7.19
CA ASP A 65 -12.32 4.86 7.75
C ASP A 65 -12.08 3.53 7.00
N SER A 66 -12.79 2.47 7.41
CA SER A 66 -12.69 1.14 6.76
C SER A 66 -13.12 1.13 5.28
N ASN A 67 -13.91 2.11 4.86
CA ASN A 67 -14.38 2.29 3.49
C ASN A 67 -13.52 3.29 2.71
N LEU A 68 -12.38 3.70 3.28
CA LEU A 68 -11.46 4.69 2.72
C LEU A 68 -12.08 6.10 2.55
N GLN A 69 -13.14 6.41 3.32
CA GLN A 69 -13.66 7.76 3.37
C GLN A 69 -12.84 8.58 4.36
N VAL A 70 -12.55 9.82 3.97
CA VAL A 70 -11.84 10.76 4.85
C VAL A 70 -12.75 11.20 5.99
N ILE A 71 -12.31 10.99 7.21
CA ILE A 71 -13.02 11.35 8.45
C ILE A 71 -12.14 12.20 9.37
N PRO A 72 -12.73 12.95 10.32
CA PRO A 72 -12.00 13.72 11.32
C PRO A 72 -10.98 12.87 12.11
N SER A 73 -9.84 13.51 12.46
CA SER A 73 -8.84 12.98 13.40
C SER A 73 -8.40 14.10 14.35
N LEU A 74 -7.20 14.68 14.20
CA LEU A 74 -6.77 15.84 15.01
C LEU A 74 -7.59 17.11 14.72
N ALA A 75 -8.07 17.26 13.48
CA ALA A 75 -9.11 18.23 13.15
C ALA A 75 -10.48 17.62 13.45
N LYS A 76 -11.34 18.36 14.18
CA LYS A 76 -12.72 17.94 14.46
C LYS A 76 -13.65 18.17 13.27
N LEU A 77 -13.33 19.15 12.42
CA LEU A 77 -14.05 19.49 11.19
C LEU A 77 -13.15 20.31 10.26
N TRP A 78 -13.54 20.41 9.01
CA TRP A 78 -12.91 21.31 8.04
C TRP A 78 -13.96 21.93 7.12
N GLU A 79 -13.61 23.08 6.53
CA GLU A 79 -14.40 23.78 5.53
C GLU A 79 -13.56 23.95 4.26
N VAL A 80 -14.20 23.82 3.10
CA VAL A 80 -13.55 23.97 1.79
C VAL A 80 -14.21 25.11 1.04
N SER A 81 -13.43 26.04 0.49
CA SER A 81 -13.94 27.12 -0.35
C SER A 81 -14.59 26.57 -1.63
N GLY A 82 -15.56 27.31 -2.17
CA GLY A 82 -16.30 26.87 -3.37
C GLY A 82 -15.45 26.65 -4.64
N ASN A 83 -14.25 27.20 -4.68
CA ASN A 83 -13.27 27.00 -5.75
C ASN A 83 -12.26 25.88 -5.45
N GLY A 84 -12.36 25.22 -4.28
CA GLY A 84 -11.45 24.12 -3.88
C GLY A 84 -10.03 24.53 -3.58
N LEU A 85 -9.73 25.84 -3.44
CA LEU A 85 -8.36 26.33 -3.22
C LEU A 85 -8.02 26.55 -1.74
N THR A 86 -9.02 26.69 -0.87
CA THR A 86 -8.79 26.99 0.55
C THR A 86 -9.46 25.94 1.43
N TYR A 87 -8.72 25.45 2.40
CA TYR A 87 -9.17 24.46 3.39
C TYR A 87 -8.88 24.99 4.80
N ASP A 88 -9.92 25.16 5.62
CA ASP A 88 -9.82 25.62 7.02
C ASP A 88 -10.11 24.43 7.95
N PHE A 89 -9.11 23.98 8.69
CA PHE A 89 -9.23 22.88 9.64
C PHE A 89 -9.34 23.42 11.07
N THR A 90 -10.39 23.03 11.80
CA THR A 90 -10.54 23.35 13.22
C THR A 90 -10.02 22.19 14.06
N LEU A 91 -8.98 22.44 14.85
CA LEU A 91 -8.36 21.44 15.72
C LEU A 91 -9.26 21.05 16.90
N ARG A 92 -9.07 19.83 17.39
CA ARG A 92 -9.62 19.34 18.64
C ARG A 92 -8.91 20.00 19.83
N ALA A 93 -9.63 20.16 20.94
CA ALA A 93 -9.08 20.71 22.17
C ALA A 93 -8.78 19.64 23.24
N ASP A 94 -9.02 18.35 22.93
CA ASP A 94 -8.92 17.21 23.85
C ASP A 94 -7.78 16.25 23.48
N VAL A 95 -6.84 16.68 22.64
CA VAL A 95 -5.69 15.88 22.20
C VAL A 95 -4.44 16.26 22.96
N ASN A 96 -3.77 15.27 23.55
CA ASN A 96 -2.49 15.45 24.21
C ASN A 96 -1.41 14.57 23.57
N PHE A 97 -0.17 15.05 23.53
CA PHE A 97 0.98 14.25 23.19
C PHE A 97 1.28 13.22 24.27
N HIS A 98 1.90 12.11 23.87
CA HIS A 98 2.41 11.11 24.81
C HIS A 98 3.45 11.68 25.77
N HIS A 99 3.67 10.99 26.92
CA HIS A 99 4.82 11.26 27.77
C HIS A 99 6.14 11.09 26.96
N PRO A 100 7.18 11.97 27.16
CA PRO A 100 7.31 12.97 28.23
C PRO A 100 6.71 14.35 27.93
N ILE A 101 6.21 14.62 26.73
CA ILE A 101 5.68 15.94 26.35
C ILE A 101 4.41 16.24 27.13
N SER A 102 3.41 15.35 27.09
CA SER A 102 2.18 15.37 27.89
C SER A 102 1.38 16.68 27.87
N ARG A 103 1.63 17.57 26.90
CA ARG A 103 0.88 18.82 26.69
C ARG A 103 -0.12 18.67 25.57
N GLN A 104 -1.07 19.57 25.53
CA GLN A 104 -2.07 19.66 24.47
C GLN A 104 -1.44 20.00 23.12
N LEU A 105 -2.05 19.45 22.05
CA LEU A 105 -1.78 19.80 20.66
C LEU A 105 -2.12 21.27 20.39
N THR A 106 -1.26 21.95 19.64
CA THR A 106 -1.43 23.35 19.22
C THR A 106 -1.34 23.50 17.70
N VAL A 107 -1.71 24.68 17.19
CA VAL A 107 -1.52 25.03 15.77
C VAL A 107 -0.05 25.05 15.37
N ASP A 108 0.85 25.40 16.29
CA ASP A 108 2.30 25.45 16.05
C ASP A 108 2.87 24.05 15.77
N ASP A 109 2.34 23.00 16.39
CA ASP A 109 2.73 21.62 16.12
C ASP A 109 2.36 21.21 14.70
N VAL A 110 1.19 21.64 14.21
CA VAL A 110 0.75 21.38 12.85
C VAL A 110 1.64 22.10 11.85
N LEU A 111 1.89 23.41 12.06
CA LEU A 111 2.78 24.20 11.21
C LEU A 111 4.19 23.63 11.18
N TYR A 112 4.75 23.30 12.34
CA TYR A 112 6.07 22.68 12.48
C TYR A 112 6.15 21.39 11.65
N SER A 113 5.22 20.47 11.85
CA SER A 113 5.25 19.14 11.22
C SER A 113 5.17 19.20 9.70
N LEU A 114 4.27 20.03 9.16
CA LEU A 114 4.06 20.13 7.72
C LEU A 114 5.16 20.94 7.03
N ASN A 115 5.69 21.99 7.66
CA ASN A 115 6.86 22.72 7.15
C ASN A 115 8.10 21.82 7.17
N ARG A 116 8.29 21.01 8.22
CA ARG A 116 9.36 20.02 8.30
C ARG A 116 9.25 18.99 7.16
N LEU A 117 8.04 18.50 6.85
CA LEU A 117 7.82 17.55 5.74
C LEU A 117 8.29 18.10 4.40
N GLN A 118 8.14 19.41 4.14
CA GLN A 118 8.55 20.09 2.92
C GLN A 118 10.00 20.57 2.94
N SER A 119 10.68 20.55 4.09
CA SER A 119 12.02 21.16 4.20
C SER A 119 13.08 20.35 3.45
N GLU A 120 14.02 21.06 2.82
CA GLU A 120 15.19 20.45 2.18
C GLU A 120 16.09 19.73 3.19
N GLU A 121 16.13 20.20 4.43
CA GLU A 121 16.92 19.59 5.50
C GLU A 121 16.39 18.19 5.85
N THR A 122 15.08 18.02 5.97
CA THR A 122 14.44 16.72 6.19
C THR A 122 14.60 15.81 4.99
N ALA A 123 14.64 16.36 3.77
CA ALA A 123 14.73 15.60 2.51
C ALA A 123 13.75 14.41 2.45
N SER A 124 12.52 14.64 2.90
CA SER A 124 11.50 13.59 2.99
C SER A 124 11.11 13.07 1.61
N PRO A 125 11.05 11.75 1.41
CA PRO A 125 10.46 11.17 0.20
C PRO A 125 8.94 11.46 0.08
N GLY A 126 8.28 11.94 1.15
CA GLY A 126 6.87 12.30 1.19
C GLY A 126 6.59 13.79 0.95
N ALA A 127 7.60 14.63 0.69
CA ALA A 127 7.40 16.07 0.49
C ALA A 127 6.42 16.41 -0.65
N TRP A 128 6.31 15.56 -1.66
CA TRP A 128 5.38 15.70 -2.78
C TRP A 128 3.90 15.73 -2.36
N VAL A 129 3.55 15.15 -1.20
CA VAL A 129 2.18 15.13 -0.67
C VAL A 129 1.62 16.53 -0.49
N LEU A 130 2.47 17.49 -0.17
CA LEU A 130 2.14 18.90 -0.02
C LEU A 130 2.54 19.75 -1.26
N GLY A 131 2.84 19.14 -2.39
CA GLY A 131 3.32 19.82 -3.60
C GLY A 131 2.34 20.85 -4.18
N SER A 132 1.03 20.60 -4.03
CA SER A 132 -0.04 21.52 -4.43
C SER A 132 -0.28 22.66 -3.43
N VAL A 133 0.33 22.61 -2.22
CA VAL A 133 0.16 23.64 -1.20
C VAL A 133 1.03 24.87 -1.53
N ASP A 134 0.41 26.04 -1.51
CA ASP A 134 1.08 27.35 -1.64
C ASP A 134 1.45 27.88 -0.27
N GLU A 135 0.50 27.88 0.66
CA GLU A 135 0.67 28.45 1.99
C GLU A 135 -0.08 27.65 3.06
N ILE A 136 0.52 27.56 4.25
CA ILE A 136 -0.11 27.03 5.47
C ILE A 136 0.00 28.10 6.56
N THR A 137 -1.15 28.54 7.11
CA THR A 137 -1.19 29.60 8.12
C THR A 137 -2.13 29.28 9.26
N ALA A 138 -1.81 29.73 10.48
CA ALA A 138 -2.73 29.73 11.61
C ALA A 138 -3.64 30.97 11.52
N LEU A 139 -4.94 30.79 11.46
CA LEU A 139 -5.90 31.90 11.55
C LEU A 139 -6.12 32.35 12.98
N ASN A 140 -6.02 31.42 13.92
CA ASN A 140 -6.09 31.61 15.38
C ASN A 140 -5.54 30.36 16.09
N ASP A 141 -5.63 30.28 17.40
CA ASP A 141 -5.09 29.21 18.23
C ASP A 141 -5.69 27.81 17.96
N SER A 142 -6.71 27.71 17.12
CA SER A 142 -7.41 26.44 16.85
C SER A 142 -7.71 26.19 15.37
N VAL A 143 -7.41 27.12 14.46
CA VAL A 143 -7.76 26.99 13.04
C VAL A 143 -6.52 27.16 12.17
N ILE A 144 -6.26 26.14 11.36
CA ILE A 144 -5.21 26.10 10.33
C ILE A 144 -5.84 26.25 8.96
N ARG A 145 -5.31 27.15 8.15
CA ARG A 145 -5.67 27.35 6.74
C ARG A 145 -4.60 26.82 5.83
N PHE A 146 -5.02 26.06 4.83
CA PHE A 146 -4.23 25.71 3.66
C PHE A 146 -4.73 26.49 2.45
N VAL A 147 -3.83 27.05 1.69
CA VAL A 147 -4.09 27.63 0.36
C VAL A 147 -3.37 26.77 -0.66
N LEU A 148 -4.08 26.29 -1.67
CA LEU A 148 -3.53 25.49 -2.76
C LEU A 148 -3.21 26.36 -3.97
N LYS A 149 -2.15 26.02 -4.70
CA LYS A 149 -1.76 26.62 -5.98
C LYS A 149 -2.81 26.37 -7.07
N GLU A 150 -3.40 25.19 -7.03
CA GLU A 150 -4.47 24.73 -7.92
C GLU A 150 -5.40 23.78 -7.16
N ALA A 151 -6.64 23.65 -7.60
CA ALA A 151 -7.59 22.74 -6.96
C ALA A 151 -7.08 21.29 -7.05
N ASN A 152 -7.08 20.61 -5.91
CA ASN A 152 -6.65 19.23 -5.81
C ASN A 152 -7.71 18.42 -5.05
N PRO A 153 -8.58 17.68 -5.74
CA PRO A 153 -9.64 16.90 -5.10
C PRO A 153 -9.13 15.76 -4.22
N ALA A 154 -7.91 15.30 -4.44
CA ALA A 154 -7.27 14.27 -3.61
C ALA A 154 -6.63 14.83 -2.33
N PHE A 155 -6.61 16.15 -2.13
CA PHE A 155 -5.87 16.81 -1.04
C PHE A 155 -6.21 16.28 0.35
N LEU A 156 -7.48 16.05 0.66
CA LEU A 156 -7.88 15.46 1.94
C LEU A 156 -7.35 14.03 2.11
N GLY A 157 -7.35 13.24 1.04
CA GLY A 157 -6.75 11.90 1.02
C GLY A 157 -5.24 11.96 1.24
N LEU A 158 -4.55 12.90 0.60
CA LEU A 158 -3.12 13.14 0.81
C LEU A 158 -2.81 13.52 2.27
N LEU A 159 -3.61 14.37 2.89
CA LEU A 159 -3.45 14.74 4.31
C LEU A 159 -3.69 13.58 5.28
N SER A 160 -4.34 12.49 4.86
CA SER A 160 -4.51 11.29 5.68
C SER A 160 -3.30 10.36 5.66
N MET A 161 -2.33 10.58 4.77
CA MET A 161 -1.11 9.77 4.69
C MET A 161 -0.24 9.99 5.94
N GLN A 162 0.47 8.93 6.35
CA GLN A 162 1.33 8.96 7.54
C GLN A 162 2.47 9.97 7.46
N TYR A 163 2.86 10.40 6.25
CA TYR A 163 3.78 11.52 6.05
C TYR A 163 3.29 12.82 6.72
N CYS A 164 1.96 13.03 6.76
CA CYS A 164 1.32 14.19 7.37
C CYS A 164 1.01 14.02 8.86
N SER A 165 1.66 13.06 9.53
CA SER A 165 1.54 12.90 10.99
C SER A 165 2.07 14.11 11.73
N ILE A 166 1.35 14.51 12.80
CA ILE A 166 1.70 15.69 13.58
C ILE A 166 2.63 15.31 14.73
N LEU A 167 3.72 16.03 14.83
CA LEU A 167 4.79 15.92 15.83
C LEU A 167 4.75 17.15 16.76
N PRO A 168 5.20 17.02 18.02
CA PRO A 168 5.38 18.19 18.86
C PRO A 168 6.57 19.05 18.38
N VAL A 169 6.48 20.35 18.52
CA VAL A 169 7.56 21.30 18.12
C VAL A 169 8.89 21.03 18.81
N GLU A 170 8.86 20.34 19.95
CA GLU A 170 10.04 19.93 20.71
C GLU A 170 10.84 18.79 20.04
N SER A 171 10.34 18.19 18.96
CA SER A 171 10.95 17.00 18.35
C SER A 171 12.43 17.16 18.00
N ASP A 172 12.82 18.32 17.47
CA ASP A 172 14.21 18.59 17.09
C ASP A 172 15.11 18.91 18.30
N SER A 173 14.52 19.28 19.43
CA SER A 173 15.25 19.62 20.66
C SER A 173 15.42 18.43 21.62
N LEU A 174 14.65 17.37 21.44
CA LEU A 174 14.73 16.16 22.25
C LEU A 174 15.82 15.22 21.72
N PRO A 175 16.83 14.87 22.52
CA PRO A 175 17.83 13.91 22.12
C PRO A 175 17.17 12.55 21.83
N ASN A 176 17.53 11.96 20.69
CA ASN A 176 17.01 10.66 20.24
C ASN A 176 15.48 10.60 20.06
N PHE A 177 14.82 11.71 19.68
CA PHE A 177 13.37 11.74 19.50
C PHE A 177 12.90 10.64 18.53
N PHE A 178 13.61 10.41 17.44
CA PHE A 178 13.24 9.40 16.45
C PHE A 178 13.66 7.97 16.83
N ASP A 179 14.35 7.76 17.94
CA ASP A 179 14.59 6.44 18.55
C ASP A 179 13.54 6.11 19.63
N ALA A 180 12.93 7.13 20.23
CA ALA A 180 11.87 7.03 21.22
C ALA A 180 10.75 8.04 20.90
N PRO A 181 10.00 7.79 19.82
CA PRO A 181 9.08 8.77 19.24
C PRO A 181 7.90 9.10 20.15
N VAL A 182 7.46 10.35 20.09
CA VAL A 182 6.30 10.88 20.82
C VAL A 182 5.26 11.35 19.81
N GLY A 183 4.06 10.81 19.89
CA GLY A 183 2.92 11.18 19.04
C GLY A 183 1.68 11.44 19.88
N THR A 184 0.53 11.38 19.22
CA THR A 184 -0.82 11.54 19.81
C THR A 184 -1.66 10.26 19.68
N GLY A 185 -1.11 9.21 19.10
CA GLY A 185 -1.82 8.00 18.67
C GLY A 185 -2.36 7.13 19.80
N PRO A 186 -3.08 6.05 19.45
CA PRO A 186 -3.68 5.13 20.43
C PRO A 186 -2.66 4.37 21.27
N PHE A 187 -1.44 4.23 20.78
CA PHE A 187 -0.36 3.57 21.52
C PHE A 187 0.88 4.46 21.56
N PHE A 188 1.61 4.43 22.66
CA PHE A 188 2.89 5.13 22.81
C PHE A 188 4.06 4.16 22.78
N PHE A 189 5.21 4.65 22.33
CA PHE A 189 6.46 3.91 22.31
C PHE A 189 6.91 3.56 23.73
N GLN A 190 7.22 2.29 23.97
CA GLN A 190 7.71 1.82 25.27
C GLN A 190 9.15 1.31 25.19
N PHE A 191 9.45 0.52 24.15
CA PHE A 191 10.75 -0.17 24.08
C PHE A 191 11.01 -0.65 22.65
N HIS A 192 12.26 -0.51 22.22
CA HIS A 192 12.74 -1.10 20.97
C HIS A 192 14.10 -1.77 21.20
N LYS A 193 14.24 -2.99 20.73
CA LYS A 193 15.51 -3.69 20.55
C LYS A 193 15.62 -4.07 19.07
N GLU A 194 16.58 -3.44 18.40
CA GLU A 194 16.80 -3.59 16.97
C GLU A 194 16.84 -5.07 16.55
N ASN A 195 16.17 -5.41 15.46
CA ASN A 195 16.05 -6.76 14.90
C ASN A 195 15.50 -7.84 15.85
N VAL A 196 14.91 -7.44 16.98
CA VAL A 196 14.37 -8.39 17.96
C VAL A 196 12.91 -8.08 18.27
N LYS A 197 12.63 -6.88 18.82
CA LYS A 197 11.29 -6.57 19.32
C LYS A 197 11.04 -5.07 19.49
N LEU A 198 9.82 -4.64 19.15
CA LEU A 198 9.26 -3.34 19.49
C LEU A 198 8.02 -3.55 20.33
N VAL A 199 7.84 -2.73 21.36
CA VAL A 199 6.66 -2.75 22.24
C VAL A 199 6.05 -1.35 22.31
N LEU A 200 4.77 -1.29 22.01
CA LEU A 200 3.93 -0.12 22.17
C LEU A 200 2.94 -0.38 23.30
N ARG A 201 2.61 0.64 24.09
CA ARG A 201 1.62 0.56 25.18
C ARG A 201 0.42 1.44 24.91
N LYS A 202 -0.70 1.06 25.46
CA LYS A 202 -1.96 1.80 25.44
C LYS A 202 -1.77 3.23 25.92
N ASN A 203 -2.26 4.20 25.15
CA ASN A 203 -2.44 5.58 25.56
C ASN A 203 -3.79 5.72 26.27
N GLU A 204 -3.77 5.76 27.60
CA GLU A 204 -4.99 5.88 28.41
C GLU A 204 -5.73 7.23 28.22
N SER A 205 -5.03 8.23 27.66
CA SER A 205 -5.58 9.56 27.37
C SER A 205 -5.91 9.75 25.88
N TYR A 206 -6.05 8.65 25.12
CA TYR A 206 -6.39 8.75 23.71
C TYR A 206 -7.78 9.37 23.52
N PHE A 207 -7.90 10.29 22.58
CA PHE A 207 -9.09 11.15 22.43
C PHE A 207 -10.29 10.47 21.76
N GLU A 208 -10.11 9.31 21.13
CA GLU A 208 -11.22 8.59 20.49
C GLU A 208 -11.90 7.62 21.45
N SER A 209 -13.19 7.43 21.24
CA SER A 209 -14.00 6.40 21.90
C SER A 209 -14.89 5.68 20.88
N ASP A 210 -15.30 4.47 21.20
CA ASP A 210 -16.27 3.71 20.46
C ASP A 210 -17.52 3.47 21.33
N ASN A 211 -18.66 4.02 20.91
CA ASN A 211 -19.92 3.99 21.67
C ASN A 211 -19.73 4.42 23.16
N GLY A 212 -18.88 5.41 23.41
CA GLY A 212 -18.57 5.93 24.75
C GLY A 212 -17.54 5.11 25.55
N VAL A 213 -17.00 4.03 24.97
CA VAL A 213 -15.90 3.26 25.57
C VAL A 213 -14.56 3.81 25.05
N PRO A 214 -13.63 4.22 25.94
CA PRO A 214 -12.33 4.74 25.51
C PRO A 214 -11.52 3.72 24.69
N LEU A 215 -10.87 4.17 23.63
CA LEU A 215 -9.93 3.40 22.85
C LEU A 215 -8.48 3.66 23.30
N PRO A 216 -7.54 2.76 23.00
CA PRO A 216 -7.70 1.44 22.40
C PRO A 216 -8.15 0.39 23.41
N TYR A 217 -8.67 -0.76 22.93
CA TYR A 217 -9.07 -1.87 23.80
C TYR A 217 -7.89 -2.74 24.26
N LEU A 218 -6.82 -2.79 23.47
CA LEU A 218 -5.59 -3.53 23.79
C LEU A 218 -4.74 -2.78 24.83
N ASP A 219 -4.05 -3.52 25.71
CA ASP A 219 -3.09 -2.93 26.67
C ASP A 219 -1.73 -2.64 26.03
N ALA A 220 -1.35 -3.42 25.01
CA ALA A 220 -0.08 -3.27 24.31
C ALA A 220 -0.09 -3.94 22.93
N VAL A 221 0.86 -3.51 22.09
CA VAL A 221 1.22 -4.14 20.82
C VAL A 221 2.68 -4.58 20.89
N ALA A 222 2.96 -5.86 20.55
CA ALA A 222 4.29 -6.44 20.54
C ALA A 222 4.65 -6.86 19.12
N ILE A 223 5.66 -6.22 18.54
CA ILE A 223 6.12 -6.48 17.16
C ILE A 223 7.46 -7.20 17.23
N SER A 224 7.55 -8.37 16.62
CA SER A 224 8.78 -9.14 16.48
C SER A 224 9.36 -8.98 15.07
N PHE A 225 10.67 -9.20 14.93
CA PHE A 225 11.39 -9.01 13.67
C PHE A 225 12.09 -10.32 13.26
N ILE A 226 11.31 -11.31 12.79
CA ILE A 226 11.83 -12.57 12.22
C ILE A 226 11.85 -12.39 10.69
N PRO A 227 13.05 -12.33 10.06
CA PRO A 227 13.15 -12.10 8.61
C PRO A 227 12.62 -13.28 7.77
N ASP A 228 12.86 -14.51 8.25
CA ASP A 228 12.42 -15.71 7.54
C ASP A 228 10.91 -15.91 7.68
N LYS A 229 10.21 -15.79 6.56
CA LYS A 229 8.75 -15.83 6.52
C LYS A 229 8.17 -17.18 6.88
N GLN A 230 8.87 -18.28 6.58
CA GLN A 230 8.42 -19.62 6.95
C GLN A 230 8.51 -19.83 8.46
N THR A 231 9.61 -19.40 9.07
CA THR A 231 9.76 -19.41 10.54
C THR A 231 8.67 -18.55 11.20
N ALA A 232 8.44 -17.33 10.70
CA ALA A 232 7.38 -16.45 11.22
C ALA A 232 5.99 -17.09 11.11
N PHE A 233 5.69 -17.78 10.01
CA PHE A 233 4.46 -18.54 9.85
C PHE A 233 4.34 -19.68 10.87
N LEU A 234 5.40 -20.43 11.10
CA LEU A 234 5.39 -21.51 12.10
C LEU A 234 5.17 -20.97 13.53
N GLU A 235 5.76 -19.83 13.87
CA GLU A 235 5.53 -19.16 15.16
C GLU A 235 4.08 -18.64 15.28
N PHE A 236 3.49 -18.15 14.19
CA PHE A 236 2.07 -17.80 14.15
C PHE A 236 1.18 -19.02 14.39
N ILE A 237 1.42 -20.15 13.73
CA ILE A 237 0.62 -21.39 13.93
C ILE A 237 0.73 -21.93 15.36
N LYS A 238 1.88 -21.73 16.03
CA LYS A 238 2.07 -22.10 17.45
C LYS A 238 1.34 -21.17 18.43
N GLY A 239 0.76 -20.06 17.96
CA GLY A 239 0.10 -19.05 18.80
C GLY A 239 1.03 -18.04 19.44
N ASN A 240 2.28 -17.90 18.97
CA ASN A 240 3.22 -16.88 19.44
C ASN A 240 2.95 -15.50 18.82
N PHE A 241 2.20 -15.47 17.71
CA PHE A 241 1.66 -14.25 17.07
C PHE A 241 0.14 -14.38 16.92
N ASP A 242 -0.57 -13.28 17.07
CA ASP A 242 -2.02 -13.19 16.95
C ASP A 242 -2.47 -12.93 15.49
N PHE A 243 -1.55 -12.46 14.65
CA PHE A 243 -1.82 -11.95 13.31
C PHE A 243 -0.69 -12.23 12.33
N LEU A 244 -1.08 -12.52 11.07
CA LEU A 244 -0.20 -12.62 9.92
C LEU A 244 -0.86 -11.93 8.72
N SER A 245 -0.12 -11.04 8.03
CA SER A 245 -0.55 -10.40 6.79
C SER A 245 0.16 -11.00 5.59
N GLY A 246 -0.61 -11.27 4.54
CA GLY A 246 -0.12 -11.88 3.31
C GLY A 246 0.16 -13.36 3.44
N ILE A 247 0.62 -13.95 2.35
CA ILE A 247 1.06 -15.34 2.27
C ILE A 247 2.28 -15.44 1.37
N ASP A 248 3.28 -16.20 1.78
CA ASP A 248 4.48 -16.41 0.98
C ASP A 248 4.35 -17.65 0.10
N ALA A 249 4.96 -17.62 -1.09
CA ALA A 249 4.94 -18.72 -2.04
C ALA A 249 5.47 -20.03 -1.45
N SER A 250 6.40 -19.96 -0.48
CA SER A 250 7.02 -21.14 0.14
C SER A 250 6.06 -21.99 0.95
N TYR A 251 4.93 -21.41 1.46
CA TYR A 251 3.96 -22.14 2.26
C TYR A 251 2.49 -21.94 1.82
N LYS A 252 2.23 -21.18 0.74
CA LYS A 252 0.86 -20.93 0.27
C LYS A 252 0.07 -22.20 0.04
N ASP A 253 0.68 -23.19 -0.61
CA ASP A 253 0.04 -24.48 -0.95
C ASP A 253 -0.16 -25.39 0.26
N GLU A 254 0.50 -25.12 1.37
CA GLU A 254 0.21 -25.78 2.65
C GLU A 254 -1.05 -25.22 3.30
N VAL A 255 -1.27 -23.90 3.21
CA VAL A 255 -2.32 -23.18 3.93
C VAL A 255 -3.60 -23.08 3.12
N LEU A 256 -3.48 -22.83 1.81
CA LEU A 256 -4.60 -22.58 0.92
C LEU A 256 -4.78 -23.74 -0.09
N SER A 257 -6.04 -23.94 -0.48
CA SER A 257 -6.42 -24.78 -1.62
C SER A 257 -6.22 -24.01 -2.95
N LEU A 258 -6.35 -24.71 -4.09
CA LEU A 258 -6.18 -24.08 -5.42
C LEU A 258 -7.24 -23.01 -5.72
N ASP A 259 -8.36 -23.01 -5.02
CA ASP A 259 -9.42 -21.98 -5.10
C ASP A 259 -9.20 -20.83 -4.10
N GLY A 260 -8.02 -20.78 -3.46
CA GLY A 260 -7.62 -19.72 -2.53
C GLY A 260 -8.38 -19.72 -1.21
N ASN A 261 -9.02 -20.81 -0.83
CA ASN A 261 -9.67 -20.94 0.47
C ASN A 261 -8.75 -21.63 1.49
N LEU A 262 -9.00 -21.35 2.76
CA LEU A 262 -8.24 -21.95 3.85
C LEU A 262 -8.48 -23.47 3.88
N LYS A 263 -7.41 -24.28 3.96
CA LYS A 263 -7.52 -25.73 4.06
C LYS A 263 -8.21 -26.15 5.37
N PRO A 264 -8.98 -27.27 5.38
CA PRO A 264 -9.79 -27.70 6.53
C PRO A 264 -9.04 -27.82 7.85
N LYS A 265 -7.74 -28.16 7.82
CA LYS A 265 -6.90 -28.27 9.04
C LYS A 265 -6.73 -26.94 9.78
N TYR A 266 -6.88 -25.82 9.09
CA TYR A 266 -6.71 -24.48 9.66
C TYR A 266 -8.02 -23.76 9.98
N THR A 267 -9.16 -24.19 9.41
CA THR A 267 -10.45 -23.48 9.56
C THR A 267 -10.97 -23.43 11.00
N LYS A 268 -10.53 -24.37 11.87
CA LYS A 268 -10.87 -24.36 13.30
C LYS A 268 -9.95 -23.50 14.15
N LEU A 269 -8.79 -23.12 13.61
CA LEU A 269 -7.74 -22.41 14.34
C LEU A 269 -7.71 -20.93 13.97
N LEU A 270 -7.97 -20.62 12.71
CA LEU A 270 -7.72 -19.32 12.13
C LEU A 270 -8.97 -18.69 11.53
N ASN A 271 -9.11 -17.38 11.74
CA ASN A 271 -9.90 -16.51 10.89
C ASN A 271 -9.08 -16.16 9.64
N PHE A 272 -9.72 -16.15 8.49
CA PHE A 272 -9.10 -15.78 7.23
C PHE A 272 -9.98 -14.78 6.48
N THR A 273 -9.43 -13.64 6.14
CA THR A 273 -10.11 -12.62 5.34
C THR A 273 -9.36 -12.34 4.05
N LYS A 274 -10.12 -12.17 2.96
CA LYS A 274 -9.64 -11.71 1.66
C LYS A 274 -10.39 -10.41 1.33
N GLN A 275 -9.66 -9.34 1.08
CA GLN A 275 -10.23 -8.06 0.69
C GLN A 275 -9.55 -7.56 -0.59
N ASP A 276 -10.28 -6.86 -1.44
CA ASP A 276 -9.69 -6.19 -2.60
C ASP A 276 -8.59 -5.25 -2.12
N TYR A 277 -7.44 -5.27 -2.81
CA TYR A 277 -6.30 -4.40 -2.54
C TYR A 277 -6.20 -3.38 -3.65
N LEU A 278 -5.94 -2.13 -3.30
CA LEU A 278 -5.71 -1.10 -4.29
C LEU A 278 -4.33 -1.30 -4.94
N ASN A 279 -4.22 -2.39 -5.68
CA ASN A 279 -3.03 -2.76 -6.45
C ASN A 279 -3.46 -3.37 -7.78
N THR A 280 -2.97 -2.80 -8.88
CA THR A 280 -3.12 -3.34 -10.22
C THR A 280 -1.77 -3.84 -10.72
N GLU A 281 -1.69 -5.12 -11.02
CA GLU A 281 -0.55 -5.75 -11.67
C GLU A 281 -0.73 -5.69 -13.19
N TYR A 282 0.29 -5.22 -13.90
CA TYR A 282 0.19 -4.97 -15.33
C TYR A 282 1.53 -5.13 -16.06
N LEU A 283 1.47 -5.23 -17.38
CA LEU A 283 2.61 -4.96 -18.24
C LEU A 283 2.40 -3.60 -18.90
N GLY A 284 3.41 -2.72 -18.77
CA GLY A 284 3.45 -1.43 -19.46
C GLY A 284 4.13 -1.59 -20.82
N ILE A 285 3.61 -0.92 -21.84
CA ILE A 285 4.20 -0.84 -23.17
C ILE A 285 4.69 0.58 -23.38
N LEU A 286 5.99 0.75 -23.62
CA LEU A 286 6.55 2.06 -23.94
C LEU A 286 6.05 2.50 -25.30
N MET A 287 5.44 3.68 -25.38
CA MET A 287 4.82 4.25 -26.59
C MET A 287 5.64 5.42 -27.17
N ASP A 288 6.90 5.52 -26.75
CA ASP A 288 7.82 6.54 -27.25
C ASP A 288 8.03 6.41 -28.76
N GLU A 289 8.21 7.54 -29.43
CA GLU A 289 8.48 7.58 -30.88
C GLU A 289 9.78 6.87 -31.25
N ASN A 290 10.75 6.85 -30.32
CA ASN A 290 12.03 6.15 -30.48
C ASN A 290 11.98 4.66 -30.10
N GLN A 291 10.79 4.12 -29.80
CA GLN A 291 10.60 2.69 -29.52
C GLN A 291 11.22 1.83 -30.63
N GLN A 292 12.18 0.97 -30.25
CA GLN A 292 12.94 0.15 -31.20
C GLN A 292 12.07 -0.92 -31.88
N ASN A 293 11.07 -1.45 -31.18
CA ASN A 293 10.12 -2.41 -31.73
C ASN A 293 8.94 -1.67 -32.39
N ASN A 294 9.07 -1.32 -33.67
CA ASN A 294 8.04 -0.58 -34.40
C ASN A 294 6.68 -1.31 -34.47
N ALA A 295 6.62 -2.62 -34.32
CA ALA A 295 5.36 -3.37 -34.32
C ALA A 295 4.48 -3.01 -33.13
N LEU A 296 5.08 -2.63 -31.97
CA LEU A 296 4.35 -2.18 -30.79
C LEU A 296 3.67 -0.82 -30.97
N LYS A 297 4.02 -0.05 -32.01
CA LYS A 297 3.31 1.20 -32.36
C LYS A 297 1.92 0.93 -32.96
N ASP A 298 1.71 -0.25 -33.56
CA ASP A 298 0.43 -0.63 -34.11
C ASP A 298 -0.53 -1.09 -33.01
N LEU A 299 -1.67 -0.41 -32.90
CA LEU A 299 -2.70 -0.71 -31.91
C LEU A 299 -3.21 -2.17 -32.00
N ARG A 300 -3.27 -2.72 -33.23
CA ARG A 300 -3.73 -4.12 -33.46
C ARG A 300 -2.77 -5.12 -32.85
N VAL A 301 -1.47 -4.84 -32.89
CA VAL A 301 -0.43 -5.68 -32.26
C VAL A 301 -0.56 -5.62 -30.74
N ARG A 302 -0.73 -4.44 -30.15
CA ARG A 302 -0.92 -4.29 -28.70
C ARG A 302 -2.21 -4.96 -28.21
N ARG A 303 -3.29 -4.88 -29.00
CA ARG A 303 -4.54 -5.60 -28.70
C ARG A 303 -4.37 -7.12 -28.83
N ALA A 304 -3.60 -7.61 -29.79
CA ALA A 304 -3.29 -9.03 -29.93
C ALA A 304 -2.55 -9.56 -28.71
N LEU A 305 -1.58 -8.81 -28.16
CA LEU A 305 -0.91 -9.16 -26.90
C LEU A 305 -1.89 -9.26 -25.72
N ASN A 306 -2.85 -8.32 -25.62
CA ASN A 306 -3.88 -8.33 -24.58
C ASN A 306 -4.83 -9.55 -24.67
N LEU A 307 -5.19 -9.96 -25.89
CA LEU A 307 -6.09 -11.09 -26.16
C LEU A 307 -5.37 -12.45 -26.11
N GLY A 308 -4.04 -12.47 -26.15
CA GLY A 308 -3.23 -13.64 -26.45
C GLY A 308 -2.96 -14.57 -25.26
N PHE A 309 -3.42 -14.28 -24.04
CA PHE A 309 -3.22 -15.16 -22.89
C PHE A 309 -4.45 -15.20 -21.96
N ASP A 310 -4.62 -16.33 -21.29
CA ASP A 310 -5.74 -16.58 -20.38
C ASP A 310 -5.40 -16.15 -18.97
N ARG A 311 -6.02 -15.03 -18.51
CA ARG A 311 -5.84 -14.47 -17.17
C ARG A 311 -6.43 -15.36 -16.07
N ASP A 312 -7.53 -16.04 -16.36
CA ASP A 312 -8.22 -16.90 -15.39
C ASP A 312 -7.36 -18.13 -15.09
N LEU A 313 -6.84 -18.81 -16.11
CA LEU A 313 -5.92 -19.95 -15.93
C LEU A 313 -4.60 -19.50 -15.26
N MET A 314 -4.07 -18.34 -15.63
CA MET A 314 -2.88 -17.76 -14.98
C MET A 314 -3.09 -17.62 -13.48
N MET A 315 -4.22 -17.04 -13.06
CA MET A 315 -4.55 -16.85 -11.65
C MET A 315 -4.79 -18.16 -10.92
N GLN A 316 -5.48 -19.10 -11.56
CA GLN A 316 -5.75 -20.41 -10.99
C GLN A 316 -4.47 -21.19 -10.68
N TYR A 317 -3.56 -21.30 -11.64
CA TYR A 317 -2.37 -22.14 -11.49
C TYR A 317 -1.22 -21.47 -10.76
N LEU A 318 -1.02 -20.16 -10.96
CA LEU A 318 0.14 -19.47 -10.41
C LEU A 318 -0.15 -18.71 -9.13
N ARG A 319 -1.41 -18.39 -8.85
CA ARG A 319 -1.80 -17.56 -7.69
C ARG A 319 -2.90 -18.19 -6.82
N ASN A 320 -3.28 -19.46 -7.02
CA ASN A 320 -4.35 -20.14 -6.28
C ASN A 320 -5.63 -19.31 -6.22
N ASN A 321 -5.98 -18.60 -7.29
CA ASN A 321 -7.09 -17.63 -7.34
C ASN A 321 -7.02 -16.54 -6.25
N ILE A 322 -5.82 -16.22 -5.76
CA ILE A 322 -5.59 -15.03 -4.93
C ILE A 322 -5.43 -13.83 -5.87
N GLY A 323 -6.30 -12.87 -5.74
CA GLY A 323 -6.46 -11.78 -6.71
C GLY A 323 -7.66 -12.03 -7.63
N THR A 324 -7.94 -11.05 -8.46
CA THR A 324 -9.03 -11.07 -9.45
C THR A 324 -8.42 -10.87 -10.85
N PRO A 325 -8.64 -11.78 -11.83
CA PRO A 325 -8.18 -11.57 -13.19
C PRO A 325 -8.63 -10.20 -13.73
N ALA A 326 -7.75 -9.46 -14.40
CA ALA A 326 -8.05 -8.11 -14.83
C ALA A 326 -8.75 -8.09 -16.19
N HIS A 327 -10.06 -8.34 -16.20
CA HIS A 327 -10.97 -8.17 -17.34
C HIS A 327 -11.60 -6.77 -17.41
N SER A 328 -11.12 -5.85 -16.60
CA SER A 328 -11.61 -4.47 -16.46
C SER A 328 -10.51 -3.47 -16.84
N GLY A 329 -10.61 -2.24 -16.33
CA GLY A 329 -9.65 -1.18 -16.60
C GLY A 329 -8.36 -1.27 -15.77
N PHE A 330 -7.67 -0.13 -15.69
CA PHE A 330 -6.48 0.01 -14.84
C PHE A 330 -6.86 0.37 -13.39
N ILE A 331 -7.97 1.08 -13.20
CA ILE A 331 -8.51 1.40 -11.87
C ILE A 331 -8.94 0.10 -11.19
N PRO A 332 -8.40 -0.26 -10.01
CA PRO A 332 -8.74 -1.51 -9.34
C PRO A 332 -10.12 -1.45 -8.69
N LYS A 333 -10.70 -2.65 -8.50
CA LYS A 333 -11.91 -2.81 -7.70
C LYS A 333 -11.68 -2.29 -6.28
N GLY A 334 -12.62 -1.50 -5.78
CA GLY A 334 -12.52 -0.84 -4.47
C GLY A 334 -12.34 0.67 -4.54
N LEU A 335 -12.06 1.21 -5.74
CA LEU A 335 -12.08 2.66 -5.99
C LEU A 335 -13.32 3.09 -6.79
N PRO A 336 -13.86 4.29 -6.51
CA PRO A 336 -14.80 4.95 -7.40
C PRO A 336 -14.18 5.14 -8.80
N GLY A 337 -14.95 4.87 -9.85
CA GLY A 337 -14.45 4.89 -11.23
C GLY A 337 -14.00 3.51 -11.75
N TYR A 338 -13.96 2.46 -10.89
CA TYR A 338 -13.83 1.09 -11.38
C TYR A 338 -15.02 0.74 -12.29
N LYS A 339 -14.71 0.29 -13.50
CA LYS A 339 -15.72 -0.11 -14.49
C LYS A 339 -15.45 -1.54 -14.95
N SER A 340 -16.42 -2.42 -14.73
CA SER A 340 -16.34 -3.80 -15.19
C SER A 340 -16.40 -3.90 -16.73
N ASP A 341 -15.83 -4.99 -17.26
CA ASP A 341 -16.03 -5.44 -18.65
C ASP A 341 -15.56 -4.48 -19.75
N ILE A 342 -14.58 -3.60 -19.43
CA ILE A 342 -13.93 -2.75 -20.46
C ILE A 342 -12.59 -3.31 -20.95
N GLY A 343 -12.08 -4.36 -20.29
CA GLY A 343 -10.80 -4.99 -20.61
C GLY A 343 -10.91 -6.10 -21.66
N TYR A 344 -9.87 -6.90 -21.73
CA TYR A 344 -9.72 -7.94 -22.74
C TYR A 344 -9.95 -9.33 -22.13
N SER A 345 -10.79 -10.14 -22.80
CA SER A 345 -10.91 -11.57 -22.52
C SER A 345 -9.99 -12.37 -23.45
N PHE A 346 -9.54 -13.54 -23.00
CA PHE A 346 -8.71 -14.44 -23.80
C PHE A 346 -9.41 -14.84 -25.11
N ASN A 347 -8.78 -14.52 -26.23
CA ASN A 347 -9.28 -14.85 -27.57
C ASN A 347 -8.11 -14.94 -28.56
N PRO A 348 -7.40 -16.08 -28.61
CA PRO A 348 -6.22 -16.25 -29.47
C PRO A 348 -6.54 -16.17 -30.95
N ASP A 349 -7.75 -16.56 -31.37
CA ASP A 349 -8.14 -16.47 -32.79
C ASP A 349 -8.31 -15.01 -33.22
N SER A 350 -8.93 -14.17 -32.39
CA SER A 350 -8.99 -12.73 -32.63
C SER A 350 -7.62 -12.08 -32.59
N ALA A 351 -6.72 -12.52 -31.70
CA ALA A 351 -5.34 -12.05 -31.66
C ALA A 351 -4.60 -12.36 -32.98
N LYS A 352 -4.67 -13.60 -33.47
CA LYS A 352 -4.08 -13.99 -34.76
C LYS A 352 -4.66 -13.19 -35.93
N LYS A 353 -5.98 -12.96 -35.94
CA LYS A 353 -6.63 -12.13 -36.95
C LYS A 353 -6.09 -10.71 -36.99
N LEU A 354 -5.96 -10.07 -35.80
CA LEU A 354 -5.41 -8.73 -35.69
C LEU A 354 -3.96 -8.66 -36.19
N LEU A 355 -3.15 -9.69 -35.94
CA LEU A 355 -1.78 -9.76 -36.48
C LEU A 355 -1.77 -9.85 -38.01
N VAL A 356 -2.67 -10.62 -38.63
CA VAL A 356 -2.82 -10.67 -40.08
C VAL A 356 -3.22 -9.30 -40.64
N GLU A 357 -4.21 -8.64 -40.03
CA GLU A 357 -4.66 -7.30 -40.40
C GLU A 357 -3.58 -6.23 -40.24
N ALA A 358 -2.67 -6.41 -39.28
CA ALA A 358 -1.51 -5.54 -39.07
C ALA A 358 -0.36 -5.79 -40.04
N GLY A 359 -0.46 -6.85 -40.89
CA GLY A 359 0.59 -7.22 -41.83
C GLY A 359 1.63 -8.21 -41.29
N PHE A 360 1.37 -8.84 -40.13
CA PHE A 360 2.27 -9.79 -39.48
C PHE A 360 1.63 -11.18 -39.32
N PRO A 361 1.29 -11.88 -40.40
CA PRO A 361 0.68 -13.20 -40.31
C PRO A 361 1.58 -14.17 -39.54
N ASN A 362 1.03 -14.85 -38.53
CA ASN A 362 1.77 -15.70 -37.60
C ASN A 362 2.99 -15.01 -36.94
N GLY A 363 2.93 -13.70 -36.73
CA GLY A 363 4.01 -12.91 -36.12
C GLY A 363 5.21 -12.62 -37.06
N ALA A 364 5.14 -13.02 -38.32
CA ALA A 364 6.24 -12.88 -39.29
C ALA A 364 6.62 -11.40 -39.45
N GLY A 365 7.88 -11.06 -39.18
CA GLY A 365 8.41 -9.69 -39.28
C GLY A 365 8.27 -8.84 -38.03
N ILE A 366 7.64 -9.33 -36.97
CA ILE A 366 7.67 -8.68 -35.65
C ILE A 366 9.03 -8.96 -35.02
N PRO A 367 9.78 -7.91 -34.59
CA PRO A 367 10.99 -8.11 -33.82
C PRO A 367 10.70 -8.85 -32.49
N SER A 368 11.68 -9.62 -32.00
CA SER A 368 11.56 -10.32 -30.72
C SER A 368 11.13 -9.37 -29.60
N ILE A 369 10.12 -9.77 -28.82
CA ILE A 369 9.57 -9.01 -27.68
C ILE A 369 10.39 -9.33 -26.44
N HIS A 370 11.00 -8.31 -25.85
CA HIS A 370 11.70 -8.41 -24.58
C HIS A 370 10.77 -8.07 -23.43
N LEU A 371 10.28 -9.09 -22.72
CA LEU A 371 9.42 -8.95 -21.54
C LEU A 371 10.29 -8.87 -20.30
N ASN A 372 10.37 -7.68 -19.71
CA ASN A 372 11.27 -7.40 -18.57
C ASN A 372 10.54 -7.54 -17.25
N THR A 373 11.15 -8.28 -16.30
CA THR A 373 10.57 -8.59 -14.99
C THR A 373 11.62 -8.72 -13.90
N THR A 374 11.18 -9.08 -12.69
CA THR A 374 12.03 -9.45 -11.56
C THR A 374 11.83 -10.92 -11.19
N SER A 375 12.73 -11.50 -10.39
CA SER A 375 12.68 -12.92 -10.00
C SER A 375 11.34 -13.35 -9.37
N SER A 376 10.65 -12.46 -8.66
CA SER A 376 9.37 -12.77 -8.00
C SER A 376 8.18 -12.96 -8.96
N TYR A 377 8.34 -12.63 -10.24
CA TYR A 377 7.27 -12.65 -11.24
C TYR A 377 7.66 -13.39 -12.54
N VAL A 378 8.74 -14.18 -12.49
CA VAL A 378 9.23 -14.95 -13.64
C VAL A 378 8.17 -15.93 -14.12
N ASP A 379 7.54 -16.65 -13.20
CA ASP A 379 6.49 -17.61 -13.46
C ASP A 379 5.32 -17.03 -14.28
N LEU A 380 4.86 -15.82 -13.93
CA LEU A 380 3.83 -15.11 -14.69
C LEU A 380 4.30 -14.73 -16.09
N CYS A 381 5.53 -14.22 -16.19
CA CYS A 381 6.08 -13.79 -17.48
C CYS A 381 6.37 -14.97 -18.40
N GLU A 382 6.80 -16.12 -17.88
CA GLU A 382 6.99 -17.36 -18.65
C GLU A 382 5.65 -17.95 -19.14
N TYR A 383 4.60 -17.90 -18.32
CA TYR A 383 3.25 -18.26 -18.73
C TYR A 383 2.78 -17.39 -19.92
N ILE A 384 2.95 -16.07 -19.81
CA ILE A 384 2.57 -15.13 -20.86
C ILE A 384 3.44 -15.32 -22.11
N GLN A 385 4.75 -15.53 -21.95
CA GLN A 385 5.68 -15.86 -23.04
C GLN A 385 5.17 -17.05 -23.85
N HIS A 386 4.85 -18.16 -23.17
CA HIS A 386 4.34 -19.36 -23.83
C HIS A 386 3.05 -19.07 -24.61
N ALA A 387 2.08 -18.38 -23.97
CA ALA A 387 0.82 -18.05 -24.63
C ALA A 387 1.00 -17.13 -25.84
N TRP A 388 1.91 -16.15 -25.78
CA TRP A 388 2.21 -15.27 -26.90
C TRP A 388 2.95 -15.99 -28.04
N GLN A 389 3.79 -17.00 -27.75
CA GLN A 389 4.42 -17.84 -28.75
C GLN A 389 3.39 -18.63 -29.54
N GLU A 390 2.31 -19.12 -28.90
CA GLU A 390 1.21 -19.86 -29.57
C GLU A 390 0.42 -19.01 -30.59
N ILE A 391 0.46 -17.69 -30.46
CA ILE A 391 -0.16 -16.77 -31.42
C ILE A 391 0.84 -16.15 -32.41
N GLY A 392 2.13 -16.52 -32.31
CA GLY A 392 3.15 -16.21 -33.30
C GLY A 392 4.20 -15.18 -32.89
N PHE A 393 4.19 -14.67 -31.65
CA PHE A 393 5.26 -13.76 -31.20
C PHE A 393 6.53 -14.54 -30.81
N GLU A 394 7.67 -13.97 -31.11
CA GLU A 394 8.94 -14.37 -30.49
C GLU A 394 9.14 -13.55 -29.23
N VAL A 395 9.27 -14.22 -28.08
CA VAL A 395 9.33 -13.54 -26.76
C VAL A 395 10.51 -14.03 -25.94
N VAL A 396 11.25 -13.10 -25.35
CA VAL A 396 12.37 -13.35 -24.42
C VAL A 396 12.04 -12.71 -23.08
N VAL A 397 12.05 -13.51 -22.00
CA VAL A 397 11.88 -13.01 -20.63
C VAL A 397 13.23 -12.59 -20.07
N ASN A 398 13.36 -11.31 -19.71
CA ASN A 398 14.56 -10.74 -19.12
C ASN A 398 14.33 -10.52 -17.61
N VAL A 399 15.11 -11.19 -16.78
CA VAL A 399 15.02 -11.10 -15.32
C VAL A 399 16.07 -10.14 -14.79
N ASN A 400 15.63 -9.05 -14.18
CA ASN A 400 16.49 -8.00 -13.63
C ASN A 400 16.43 -7.97 -12.10
N PRO A 401 17.51 -7.54 -11.41
CA PRO A 401 17.42 -7.19 -10.00
C PRO A 401 16.36 -6.09 -9.77
N PRO A 402 15.59 -6.11 -8.67
CA PRO A 402 14.47 -5.18 -8.46
C PRO A 402 14.83 -3.70 -8.55
N SER A 403 16.01 -3.30 -8.06
CA SER A 403 16.50 -1.92 -8.16
C SER A 403 16.80 -1.49 -9.59
N THR A 404 17.47 -2.37 -10.35
CA THR A 404 17.80 -2.16 -11.77
C THR A 404 16.52 -2.07 -12.61
N HIS A 405 15.57 -2.99 -12.39
CA HIS A 405 14.28 -2.98 -13.07
C HIS A 405 13.55 -1.65 -12.86
N ARG A 406 13.40 -1.21 -11.60
CA ARG A 406 12.76 0.09 -11.30
C ARG A 406 13.48 1.28 -11.96
N GLN A 407 14.81 1.29 -11.93
CA GLN A 407 15.60 2.35 -12.57
C GLN A 407 15.40 2.38 -14.09
N GLN A 408 15.38 1.21 -14.74
CA GLN A 408 15.17 1.14 -16.20
C GLN A 408 13.75 1.56 -16.59
N VAL A 409 12.72 1.15 -15.82
CA VAL A 409 11.34 1.61 -16.01
C VAL A 409 11.25 3.12 -15.86
N SER A 410 11.79 3.69 -14.77
CA SER A 410 11.72 5.13 -14.52
C SER A 410 12.50 5.99 -15.53
N LYS A 411 13.43 5.38 -16.29
CA LYS A 411 14.18 6.03 -17.36
C LYS A 411 13.65 5.68 -18.76
N SER A 412 12.49 5.01 -18.87
CA SER A 412 11.87 4.60 -20.13
C SER A 412 12.80 3.79 -21.06
N GLN A 413 13.60 2.89 -20.48
CA GLN A 413 14.59 2.07 -21.19
C GLN A 413 14.07 0.69 -21.61
N LEU A 414 12.84 0.34 -21.22
CA LEU A 414 12.25 -0.99 -21.45
C LEU A 414 11.03 -0.88 -22.35
N SER A 415 11.02 -1.66 -23.45
CA SER A 415 9.90 -1.68 -24.42
C SER A 415 8.62 -2.26 -23.84
N ILE A 416 8.74 -3.40 -23.13
CA ILE A 416 7.66 -3.98 -22.33
C ILE A 416 8.24 -4.35 -20.95
N PHE A 417 7.54 -3.94 -19.91
CA PHE A 417 7.97 -4.18 -18.54
C PHE A 417 6.80 -4.60 -17.65
N ARG A 418 7.08 -5.48 -16.71
CA ARG A 418 6.15 -5.79 -15.62
C ARG A 418 6.16 -4.62 -14.62
N GLY A 419 4.98 -4.14 -14.27
CA GLY A 419 4.75 -3.14 -13.25
C GLY A 419 3.64 -3.53 -12.29
N SER A 420 3.60 -2.88 -11.15
CA SER A 420 2.44 -2.83 -10.25
C SER A 420 2.23 -1.40 -9.81
N TRP A 421 0.97 -1.04 -9.61
CA TRP A 421 0.63 0.23 -9.01
C TRP A 421 -0.23 0.02 -7.78
N ILE A 422 0.34 0.36 -6.64
CA ILE A 422 -0.35 0.36 -5.35
C ILE A 422 -0.77 1.80 -5.09
N ALA A 423 -2.02 2.02 -4.70
CA ALA A 423 -2.50 3.35 -4.39
C ALA A 423 -1.69 4.03 -3.28
N ASP A 424 -1.19 5.23 -3.55
CA ASP A 424 -0.61 6.10 -2.53
C ASP A 424 -1.71 6.71 -1.66
N TYR A 425 -2.87 7.00 -2.25
CA TYR A 425 -4.09 7.51 -1.60
C TYR A 425 -5.33 6.96 -2.31
N ALA A 426 -6.47 6.99 -1.63
CA ALA A 426 -7.71 6.34 -2.08
C ALA A 426 -8.52 7.19 -3.07
N ASP A 427 -7.91 7.58 -4.20
CA ASP A 427 -8.59 8.23 -5.31
C ASP A 427 -8.14 7.61 -6.64
N ALA A 428 -9.06 7.45 -7.60
CA ALA A 428 -8.74 6.90 -8.92
C ALA A 428 -7.81 7.81 -9.74
N GLU A 429 -7.75 9.09 -9.41
CA GLU A 429 -6.79 10.03 -9.99
C GLU A 429 -5.34 9.52 -9.83
N ASN A 430 -5.01 8.88 -8.69
CA ASN A 430 -3.70 8.29 -8.44
C ASN A 430 -3.29 7.25 -9.51
N TYR A 431 -4.25 6.53 -10.08
CA TYR A 431 -4.03 5.58 -11.16
C TYR A 431 -3.95 6.26 -12.53
N LEU A 432 -4.81 7.24 -12.75
CA LEU A 432 -4.92 7.92 -14.04
C LEU A 432 -3.75 8.90 -14.28
N SER A 433 -3.11 9.39 -13.24
CA SER A 433 -1.89 10.22 -13.32
C SER A 433 -0.74 9.53 -14.09
N LEU A 434 -0.76 8.17 -14.16
CA LEU A 434 0.22 7.38 -14.91
C LEU A 434 0.05 7.49 -16.42
N PHE A 435 -1.02 8.10 -16.89
CA PHE A 435 -1.31 8.24 -18.33
C PHE A 435 -1.43 9.69 -18.79
N TYR A 436 -1.29 10.65 -17.87
CA TYR A 436 -1.27 12.07 -18.21
C TYR A 436 0.03 12.44 -18.92
N SER A 437 -0.08 13.09 -20.08
CA SER A 437 1.09 13.33 -20.95
C SER A 437 2.16 14.22 -20.30
N LYS A 438 1.77 15.13 -19.39
CA LYS A 438 2.73 15.98 -18.66
C LYS A 438 3.52 15.23 -17.57
N ASN A 439 3.12 14.00 -17.26
CA ASN A 439 3.74 13.15 -16.25
C ASN A 439 4.72 12.12 -16.84
N HIS A 440 5.22 12.31 -18.05
CA HIS A 440 6.19 11.38 -18.65
C HIS A 440 7.41 11.19 -17.76
N SER A 441 7.83 9.94 -17.59
CA SER A 441 9.09 9.61 -16.93
C SER A 441 10.29 10.18 -17.72
N PRO A 442 11.39 10.58 -17.09
CA PRO A 442 11.71 10.37 -15.67
C PRO A 442 11.11 11.40 -14.70
N ASN A 443 10.42 12.43 -15.17
CA ASN A 443 9.94 13.54 -14.33
C ASN A 443 8.59 13.24 -13.64
N GLY A 444 7.88 12.21 -14.09
CA GLY A 444 6.60 11.77 -13.53
C GLY A 444 6.37 10.27 -13.69
N PRO A 445 5.21 9.75 -13.25
CA PRO A 445 4.92 8.33 -13.21
C PRO A 445 4.36 7.74 -14.52
N ASN A 446 4.26 8.50 -15.60
CA ASN A 446 3.83 7.97 -16.89
C ASN A 446 4.99 7.21 -17.57
N TYR A 447 5.21 5.98 -17.13
CA TYR A 447 6.29 5.11 -17.61
C TYR A 447 6.07 4.58 -19.03
N THR A 448 4.83 4.61 -19.51
CA THR A 448 4.48 4.17 -20.87
C THR A 448 4.65 5.25 -21.92
N HIS A 449 4.88 6.50 -21.53
CA HIS A 449 4.84 7.70 -22.37
C HIS A 449 3.54 7.78 -23.21
N PHE A 450 2.45 7.28 -22.63
CA PHE A 450 1.12 7.41 -23.23
C PHE A 450 0.77 8.88 -23.44
N THR A 451 0.20 9.18 -24.60
CA THR A 451 -0.25 10.52 -24.97
C THR A 451 -1.58 10.42 -25.70
N ASN A 452 -2.59 11.10 -25.19
CA ASN A 452 -3.90 11.19 -25.82
C ASN A 452 -4.57 12.51 -25.43
N ALA A 453 -4.85 13.36 -26.42
CA ALA A 453 -5.38 14.71 -26.18
C ALA A 453 -6.76 14.71 -25.48
N GLU A 454 -7.63 13.73 -25.78
CA GLU A 454 -8.93 13.63 -25.11
C GLU A 454 -8.76 13.24 -23.65
N PHE A 455 -7.83 12.30 -23.34
CA PHE A 455 -7.50 11.92 -21.98
C PHE A 455 -6.98 13.12 -21.19
N ASP A 456 -6.02 13.87 -21.74
CA ASP A 456 -5.42 15.04 -21.07
C ASP A 456 -6.47 16.09 -20.71
N VAL A 457 -7.38 16.40 -21.63
CA VAL A 457 -8.49 17.34 -21.38
C VAL A 457 -9.41 16.84 -20.24
N LEU A 458 -9.76 15.55 -20.25
CA LEU A 458 -10.60 14.95 -19.20
C LEU A 458 -9.88 14.94 -17.85
N TYR A 459 -8.58 14.68 -17.84
CA TYR A 459 -7.77 14.68 -16.62
C TYR A 459 -7.72 16.08 -16.00
N GLU A 460 -7.42 17.12 -16.80
CA GLU A 460 -7.40 18.51 -16.33
C GLU A 460 -8.77 19.00 -15.86
N GLN A 461 -9.85 18.60 -16.55
CA GLN A 461 -11.22 18.87 -16.08
C GLN A 461 -11.49 18.22 -14.72
N CYS A 462 -11.06 16.97 -14.55
CA CYS A 462 -11.27 16.22 -13.32
C CYS A 462 -10.63 16.90 -12.10
N LEU A 463 -9.44 17.47 -12.24
CA LEU A 463 -8.75 18.17 -11.15
C LEU A 463 -9.50 19.40 -10.64
N SER A 464 -10.34 20.02 -11.47
CA SER A 464 -11.14 21.20 -11.11
C SER A 464 -12.49 20.89 -10.45
N ILE A 465 -12.88 19.60 -10.33
CA ILE A 465 -14.17 19.16 -9.80
C ILE A 465 -14.02 18.64 -8.37
N PRO A 466 -14.49 19.36 -7.33
CA PRO A 466 -14.36 18.91 -5.95
C PRO A 466 -15.17 17.64 -5.63
N GLU A 467 -16.41 17.54 -6.13
CA GLU A 467 -17.30 16.44 -5.78
C GLU A 467 -16.96 15.15 -6.50
N LEU A 468 -16.62 14.11 -5.72
CA LEU A 468 -16.25 12.79 -6.23
C LEU A 468 -17.27 12.20 -7.22
N LYS A 469 -18.58 12.33 -6.93
CA LYS A 469 -19.65 11.79 -7.81
C LYS A 469 -19.60 12.34 -9.23
N ASN A 470 -19.13 13.57 -9.42
CA ASN A 470 -19.02 14.21 -10.72
C ASN A 470 -17.73 13.79 -11.45
N ARG A 471 -16.69 13.36 -10.71
CA ARG A 471 -15.44 12.84 -11.27
C ARG A 471 -15.56 11.41 -11.76
N ILE A 472 -16.42 10.59 -11.15
CA ILE A 472 -16.54 9.15 -11.46
C ILE A 472 -16.71 8.90 -12.96
N LEU A 473 -17.60 9.63 -13.62
CA LEU A 473 -17.85 9.47 -15.08
C LEU A 473 -16.61 9.83 -15.92
N LEU A 474 -15.82 10.81 -15.47
CA LEU A 474 -14.57 11.18 -16.14
C LEU A 474 -13.52 10.09 -15.94
N TYR A 475 -13.41 9.53 -14.74
CA TYR A 475 -12.51 8.40 -14.44
C TYR A 475 -12.83 7.19 -15.31
N GLU A 476 -14.10 6.78 -15.39
CA GLU A 476 -14.53 5.67 -16.23
C GLU A 476 -14.21 5.88 -17.72
N LYS A 477 -14.37 7.12 -18.19
CA LYS A 477 -14.07 7.48 -19.59
C LYS A 477 -12.56 7.44 -19.86
N MET A 478 -11.76 8.02 -18.96
CA MET A 478 -10.30 8.01 -19.07
C MET A 478 -9.73 6.59 -19.02
N ASP A 479 -10.21 5.75 -18.10
CA ASP A 479 -9.79 4.36 -17.99
C ASP A 479 -10.14 3.58 -19.26
N SER A 480 -11.34 3.81 -19.83
CA SER A 480 -11.75 3.23 -21.11
C SER A 480 -10.83 3.65 -22.26
N ILE A 481 -10.34 4.89 -22.30
CA ILE A 481 -9.39 5.37 -23.31
C ILE A 481 -8.08 4.58 -23.19
N VAL A 482 -7.50 4.46 -22.00
CA VAL A 482 -6.23 3.73 -21.77
C VAL A 482 -6.33 2.28 -22.24
N ILE A 483 -7.43 1.60 -21.91
CA ILE A 483 -7.66 0.21 -22.32
C ILE A 483 -7.86 0.10 -23.83
N ASN A 484 -8.65 0.98 -24.43
CA ASN A 484 -8.90 0.96 -25.88
C ASN A 484 -7.62 1.21 -26.70
N GLU A 485 -6.72 2.04 -26.21
CA GLU A 485 -5.40 2.30 -26.80
C GLU A 485 -4.38 1.19 -26.50
N ALA A 486 -4.74 0.24 -25.64
CA ALA A 486 -3.88 -0.89 -25.25
C ALA A 486 -2.46 -0.43 -24.83
N ALA A 487 -2.36 0.68 -24.12
CA ALA A 487 -1.11 1.22 -23.59
C ALA A 487 -0.50 0.31 -22.51
N ILE A 488 -1.34 -0.50 -21.90
CA ILE A 488 -0.99 -1.50 -20.88
C ILE A 488 -1.70 -2.82 -21.15
N ILE A 489 -1.22 -3.84 -20.44
CA ILE A 489 -1.84 -5.15 -20.37
C ILE A 489 -2.13 -5.43 -18.90
N PRO A 490 -3.34 -5.16 -18.39
CA PRO A 490 -3.72 -5.49 -17.02
C PRO A 490 -3.66 -7.01 -16.83
N LEU A 491 -3.05 -7.46 -15.73
CA LEU A 491 -2.90 -8.89 -15.41
C LEU A 491 -3.93 -9.32 -14.37
N TYR A 492 -3.90 -8.72 -13.21
CA TYR A 492 -4.84 -8.98 -12.12
C TYR A 492 -4.87 -7.83 -11.11
N TYR A 493 -5.96 -7.78 -10.33
CA TYR A 493 -6.08 -6.94 -9.14
C TYR A 493 -5.77 -7.80 -7.92
N ASP A 494 -4.90 -7.32 -7.07
CA ASP A 494 -4.42 -8.08 -5.92
C ASP A 494 -5.42 -8.08 -4.75
N LYS A 495 -5.17 -8.91 -3.74
CA LYS A 495 -5.98 -8.99 -2.53
C LYS A 495 -5.11 -8.92 -1.28
N VAL A 496 -5.59 -8.17 -0.31
CA VAL A 496 -5.09 -8.24 1.06
C VAL A 496 -5.56 -9.55 1.69
N LEU A 497 -4.62 -10.34 2.16
CA LEU A 497 -4.89 -11.55 2.92
C LEU A 497 -4.53 -11.32 4.38
N ARG A 498 -5.45 -11.61 5.29
CA ARG A 498 -5.21 -11.52 6.72
C ARG A 498 -5.59 -12.82 7.42
N PHE A 499 -4.69 -13.31 8.23
CA PHE A 499 -4.88 -14.47 9.09
C PHE A 499 -4.77 -14.02 10.54
N SER A 500 -5.70 -14.43 11.38
CA SER A 500 -5.63 -14.22 12.83
C SER A 500 -6.14 -15.44 13.56
N HIS A 501 -5.72 -15.62 14.81
CA HIS A 501 -6.33 -16.65 15.66
C HIS A 501 -7.78 -16.31 15.99
N ASN A 502 -8.58 -17.33 16.34
CA ASN A 502 -10.02 -17.18 16.55
C ASN A 502 -10.39 -16.29 17.75
N ASN A 503 -9.49 -16.10 18.70
CA ASN A 503 -9.64 -15.18 19.83
C ASN A 503 -9.47 -13.71 19.46
N VAL A 504 -8.94 -13.40 18.27
CA VAL A 504 -8.83 -12.03 17.76
C VAL A 504 -10.16 -11.61 17.14
N LYS A 505 -10.76 -10.54 17.65
CA LYS A 505 -12.00 -9.94 17.16
C LYS A 505 -11.76 -8.50 16.71
N ASP A 506 -12.62 -8.01 15.85
CA ASP A 506 -12.65 -6.64 15.35
C ASP A 506 -11.34 -6.18 14.68
N LEU A 507 -10.55 -7.13 14.18
CA LEU A 507 -9.40 -6.85 13.32
C LEU A 507 -9.93 -6.49 11.93
N GLY A 508 -10.16 -5.21 11.70
CA GLY A 508 -10.60 -4.69 10.41
C GLY A 508 -9.58 -4.93 9.29
N SER A 509 -10.04 -4.84 8.06
CA SER A 509 -9.17 -4.72 6.89
C SER A 509 -9.73 -3.63 5.96
N ASN A 510 -8.87 -3.02 5.16
CA ASN A 510 -9.26 -2.05 4.14
C ASN A 510 -8.41 -2.25 2.88
N ALA A 511 -8.85 -1.65 1.79
CA ALA A 511 -8.22 -1.85 0.49
C ALA A 511 -6.84 -1.20 0.34
N MET A 512 -6.39 -0.38 1.29
CA MET A 512 -5.01 0.13 1.39
C MET A 512 -4.13 -0.71 2.33
N ASN A 513 -4.66 -1.81 2.87
CA ASN A 513 -3.98 -2.65 3.86
C ASN A 513 -3.46 -1.89 5.10
N LEU A 514 -4.11 -0.80 5.49
CA LEU A 514 -3.77 -0.11 6.74
C LEU A 514 -4.09 -1.02 7.94
N LEU A 515 -3.20 -1.06 8.91
CA LEU A 515 -3.41 -1.80 10.16
C LEU A 515 -3.91 -0.82 11.23
N ASP A 516 -5.18 -0.93 11.59
CA ASP A 516 -5.80 -0.21 12.72
C ASP A 516 -6.03 -1.20 13.87
N LEU A 517 -5.33 -0.98 14.99
CA LEU A 517 -5.38 -1.88 16.15
C LEU A 517 -6.19 -1.31 17.32
N LYS A 518 -6.67 -0.07 17.23
CA LYS A 518 -7.34 0.59 18.35
C LYS A 518 -8.66 -0.09 18.78
N ARG A 519 -9.36 -0.77 17.85
CA ARG A 519 -10.62 -1.48 18.11
C ARG A 519 -10.46 -3.00 18.29
N VAL A 520 -9.26 -3.53 18.12
CA VAL A 520 -9.03 -4.97 18.23
C VAL A 520 -9.26 -5.46 19.66
N VAL A 521 -9.99 -6.57 19.79
CA VAL A 521 -10.28 -7.23 21.06
C VAL A 521 -9.65 -8.62 21.06
N LEU A 522 -8.96 -8.96 22.13
CA LEU A 522 -8.50 -10.32 22.40
C LEU A 522 -9.44 -10.96 23.41
N MET A 523 -10.15 -12.01 22.97
CA MET A 523 -10.99 -12.82 23.86
C MET A 523 -10.11 -13.75 24.71
N ASP A 524 -10.57 -14.08 25.90
CA ASP A 524 -9.96 -15.14 26.70
C ASP A 524 -10.27 -16.50 26.05
N ASP A 525 -9.30 -17.43 26.06
CA ASP A 525 -9.45 -18.79 25.52
C ASP A 525 -10.44 -19.63 26.33
#